data_9fbe1cda040856c2b57824617c94f039
#
_entry.id   9fbe1cda040856c2b57824617c94f039
#
_cell.length_a   1.000
_cell.length_b   1.000
_cell.length_c   1.000
_cell.angle_alpha   90.00
_cell.angle_beta   90.00
_cell.angle_gamma   90.00
#
_symmetry.space_group_name_H-M   'P 1'
#
loop_
_entity.id
_entity.type
_entity.pdbx_description
1 polymer ?
#
loop_
_entity_poly.entity_id
_entity_poly.type
_entity_poly.pdbx_seq_one_letter_code
_entity_poly.pdbx_strand_id
1 'polypeptide(L)'
;MPATIAITRASPAEPEARSLIRRHLDQMAAQSPEESCHALDGSGLDAPNVAFFLLRREGTAIAMGALKTLSGGGRELKSMHTLAEARGSGAGRQMLEFLLHQARAEQATTIYLETGSTPDFLAARRLYESYGFVECPPFEGYAEDPWSLFMRLDLPAAA
;
A
#
# COMPACT_ATOMS: atom_id res chain seq x y z
N MET A 1 -4.74 -24.25 16.18
CA MET A 1 -3.89 -23.08 16.50
C MET A 1 -3.98 -22.06 15.37
N PRO A 2 -4.25 -20.80 15.68
CA PRO A 2 -4.20 -19.79 14.63
C PRO A 2 -2.79 -19.66 14.08
N ALA A 3 -2.69 -19.33 12.79
CA ALA A 3 -1.41 -19.12 12.15
C ALA A 3 -0.70 -17.92 12.78
N THR A 4 0.62 -18.02 12.95
CA THR A 4 1.42 -16.90 13.46
C THR A 4 1.63 -15.87 12.36
N ILE A 5 1.17 -14.65 12.62
CA ILE A 5 1.29 -13.52 11.70
C ILE A 5 2.26 -12.51 12.31
N ALA A 6 3.22 -12.04 11.52
CA ALA A 6 4.13 -10.97 11.93
C ALA A 6 4.29 -9.97 10.79
N ILE A 7 4.18 -8.68 11.10
CA ILE A 7 4.45 -7.59 10.15
C ILE A 7 5.66 -6.83 10.68
N THR A 8 6.72 -6.79 9.87
CA THR A 8 7.98 -6.19 10.28
C THR A 8 8.55 -5.30 9.19
N ARG A 9 9.34 -4.30 9.61
CA ARG A 9 10.13 -3.49 8.68
C ARG A 9 11.10 -4.41 7.94
N ALA A 10 11.20 -4.23 6.64
CA ALA A 10 12.03 -5.09 5.80
C ALA A 10 12.77 -4.25 4.76
N SER A 11 13.82 -4.83 4.19
CA SER A 11 14.50 -4.23 3.05
C SER A 11 13.85 -4.73 1.76
N PRO A 12 13.60 -3.82 0.79
CA PRO A 12 13.13 -4.26 -0.54
C PRO A 12 14.12 -5.16 -1.26
N ALA A 13 15.38 -5.23 -0.80
CA ALA A 13 16.41 -6.07 -1.39
C ALA A 13 16.36 -7.53 -0.91
N GLU A 14 15.58 -7.82 0.14
CA GLU A 14 15.43 -9.20 0.60
C GLU A 14 14.80 -10.07 -0.49
N PRO A 15 15.20 -11.34 -0.64
CA PRO A 15 14.67 -12.19 -1.72
C PRO A 15 13.16 -12.30 -1.76
N GLU A 16 12.51 -12.48 -0.62
CA GLU A 16 11.04 -12.53 -0.56
C GLU A 16 10.38 -11.21 -0.95
N ALA A 17 10.98 -10.08 -0.54
CA ALA A 17 10.50 -8.76 -0.92
C ALA A 17 10.63 -8.55 -2.43
N ARG A 18 11.76 -8.91 -3.01
CA ARG A 18 11.99 -8.78 -4.45
C ARG A 18 10.96 -9.58 -5.26
N SER A 19 10.62 -10.77 -4.80
CA SER A 19 9.61 -11.60 -5.45
C SER A 19 8.22 -10.94 -5.40
N LEU A 20 7.82 -10.41 -4.25
CA LEU A 20 6.54 -9.71 -4.09
C LEU A 20 6.48 -8.45 -4.94
N ILE A 21 7.55 -7.66 -4.94
CA ILE A 21 7.64 -6.43 -5.73
C ILE A 21 7.51 -6.75 -7.21
N ARG A 22 8.19 -7.79 -7.69
CA ARG A 22 8.11 -8.20 -9.09
C ARG A 22 6.70 -8.60 -9.47
N ARG A 23 6.03 -9.41 -8.66
CA ARG A 23 4.66 -9.83 -8.92
C ARG A 23 3.71 -8.63 -8.94
N HIS A 24 3.93 -7.66 -8.04
CA HIS A 24 3.12 -6.45 -7.99
C HIS A 24 3.28 -5.61 -9.26
N LEU A 25 4.51 -5.38 -9.69
CA LEU A 25 4.78 -4.61 -10.90
C LEU A 25 4.22 -5.30 -12.14
N ASP A 26 4.35 -6.62 -12.23
CA ASP A 26 3.80 -7.39 -13.36
C ASP A 26 2.27 -7.28 -13.39
N GLN A 27 1.62 -7.34 -12.23
CA GLN A 27 0.17 -7.19 -12.15
C GLN A 27 -0.27 -5.79 -12.54
N MET A 28 0.44 -4.76 -12.09
CA MET A 28 0.12 -3.38 -12.45
C MET A 28 0.28 -3.15 -13.95
N ALA A 29 1.33 -3.69 -14.55
CA ALA A 29 1.56 -3.59 -15.99
C ALA A 29 0.46 -4.28 -16.81
N ALA A 30 -0.11 -5.37 -16.27
CA ALA A 30 -1.20 -6.10 -16.91
C ALA A 30 -2.55 -5.39 -16.79
N GLN A 31 -2.73 -4.55 -15.77
CA GLN A 31 -4.02 -3.94 -15.43
C GLN A 31 -4.12 -2.46 -15.78
N SER A 32 -3.03 -1.81 -16.16
CA SER A 32 -3.01 -0.37 -16.47
C SER A 32 -1.97 -0.07 -17.54
N PRO A 33 -2.19 0.98 -18.37
CA PRO A 33 -1.17 1.43 -19.32
C PRO A 33 0.11 1.84 -18.59
N GLU A 34 1.25 1.71 -19.25
CA GLU A 34 2.56 2.01 -18.66
C GLU A 34 2.61 3.44 -18.10
N GLU A 35 2.09 4.42 -18.83
CA GLU A 35 2.07 5.82 -18.38
C GLU A 35 1.19 6.07 -17.16
N SER A 36 0.30 5.13 -16.84
CA SER A 36 -0.58 5.22 -15.65
C SER A 36 -0.10 4.34 -14.51
N CYS A 37 1.04 3.66 -14.65
CA CYS A 37 1.62 2.82 -13.60
C CYS A 37 2.56 3.65 -12.73
N HIS A 38 2.15 3.91 -11.49
CA HIS A 38 2.93 4.71 -10.53
C HIS A 38 3.56 3.86 -9.42
N ALA A 39 3.54 2.53 -9.56
CA ALA A 39 4.11 1.63 -8.57
C ALA A 39 5.63 1.79 -8.52
N LEU A 40 6.18 1.81 -7.30
CA LEU A 40 7.62 1.91 -7.09
C LEU A 40 8.28 0.55 -7.27
N ASP A 41 9.46 0.56 -7.89
CA ASP A 41 10.35 -0.61 -7.94
C ASP A 41 11.15 -0.71 -6.63
N GLY A 42 12.04 -1.70 -6.54
CA GLY A 42 12.84 -1.90 -5.34
C GLY A 42 13.69 -0.71 -4.94
N SER A 43 14.23 0.04 -5.91
CA SER A 43 15.05 1.22 -5.61
C SER A 43 14.19 2.36 -5.07
N GLY A 44 12.98 2.55 -5.61
CA GLY A 44 12.03 3.54 -5.10
C GLY A 44 11.56 3.22 -3.69
N LEU A 45 11.32 1.93 -3.42
CA LEU A 45 10.89 1.48 -2.09
C LEU A 45 12.01 1.55 -1.05
N ASP A 46 13.27 1.62 -1.49
CA ASP A 46 14.43 1.75 -0.59
C ASP A 46 14.80 3.22 -0.31
N ALA A 47 14.00 4.16 -0.80
CA ALA A 47 14.26 5.59 -0.58
C ALA A 47 14.11 5.94 0.91
N PRO A 48 14.88 6.95 1.41
CA PRO A 48 14.86 7.30 2.84
C PRO A 48 13.49 7.71 3.39
N ASN A 49 12.62 8.23 2.53
CA ASN A 49 11.27 8.67 2.93
C ASN A 49 10.21 7.57 2.78
N VAL A 50 10.62 6.33 2.51
CA VAL A 50 9.71 5.19 2.37
C VAL A 50 10.02 4.14 3.43
N ALA A 51 9.00 3.75 4.18
CA ALA A 51 9.08 2.63 5.11
C ALA A 51 8.39 1.43 4.47
N PHE A 52 9.14 0.35 4.29
CA PHE A 52 8.68 -0.87 3.63
C PHE A 52 8.50 -1.99 4.64
N PHE A 53 7.40 -2.75 4.53
CA PHE A 53 7.02 -3.80 5.48
C PHE A 53 6.64 -5.08 4.76
N LEU A 54 6.94 -6.20 5.40
CA LEU A 54 6.47 -7.52 4.97
C LEU A 54 5.56 -8.12 6.04
N LEU A 55 4.50 -8.77 5.60
CA LEU A 55 3.65 -9.61 6.45
C LEU A 55 4.05 -11.06 6.19
N ARG A 56 4.46 -11.75 7.26
CA ARG A 56 4.81 -13.17 7.20
C ARG A 56 3.77 -13.98 7.96
N ARG A 57 3.37 -15.08 7.35
CA ARG A 57 2.54 -16.10 8.01
C ARG A 57 3.38 -17.36 8.12
N GLU A 58 3.55 -17.86 9.35
CA GLU A 58 4.40 -19.03 9.62
C GLU A 58 5.79 -18.86 8.97
N GLY A 59 6.36 -17.67 9.07
CA GLY A 59 7.69 -17.37 8.55
C GLY A 59 7.77 -17.07 7.05
N THR A 60 6.68 -17.21 6.31
CA THR A 60 6.66 -16.99 4.87
C THR A 60 6.04 -15.62 4.54
N ALA A 61 6.73 -14.81 3.75
CA ALA A 61 6.20 -13.52 3.33
C ALA A 61 5.06 -13.72 2.32
N ILE A 62 3.86 -13.21 2.64
CA ILE A 62 2.68 -13.36 1.79
C ILE A 62 2.08 -12.01 1.38
N ALA A 63 2.51 -10.92 1.99
CA ALA A 63 2.03 -9.59 1.63
C ALA A 63 3.08 -8.54 1.92
N MET A 64 2.95 -7.41 1.26
CA MET A 64 3.81 -6.25 1.49
C MET A 64 2.98 -4.98 1.50
N GLY A 65 3.57 -3.91 2.02
CA GLY A 65 3.02 -2.57 1.98
C GLY A 65 4.07 -1.55 2.37
N ALA A 66 3.84 -0.30 2.03
CA ALA A 66 4.78 0.77 2.32
C ALA A 66 4.06 2.07 2.67
N LEU A 67 4.73 2.90 3.47
CA LEU A 67 4.33 4.26 3.78
C LEU A 67 5.40 5.20 3.27
N LYS A 68 5.01 6.13 2.42
CA LYS A 68 5.89 7.20 1.95
C LYS A 68 5.56 8.48 2.70
N THR A 69 6.57 9.13 3.25
CA THR A 69 6.40 10.42 3.90
C THR A 69 6.25 11.50 2.84
N LEU A 70 5.17 12.29 2.96
CA LEU A 70 4.87 13.39 2.05
C LEU A 70 5.14 14.73 2.74
N SER A 71 5.10 15.81 1.97
CA SER A 71 5.15 17.15 2.54
C SER A 71 3.89 17.41 3.39
N GLY A 72 3.96 18.37 4.31
CA GLY A 72 2.79 18.79 5.08
C GLY A 72 2.27 17.80 6.10
N GLY A 73 3.05 16.78 6.45
CA GLY A 73 2.66 15.80 7.48
C GLY A 73 1.83 14.63 6.97
N GLY A 74 1.59 14.54 5.68
CA GLY A 74 0.86 13.43 5.08
C GLY A 74 1.72 12.20 4.87
N ARG A 75 1.03 11.07 4.63
CA ARG A 75 1.65 9.79 4.25
C ARG A 75 0.92 9.25 3.04
N GLU A 76 1.63 8.49 2.22
CA GLU A 76 1.01 7.77 1.10
C GLU A 76 1.19 6.28 1.29
N LEU A 77 0.08 5.52 1.18
CA LEU A 77 0.13 4.07 1.10
C LEU A 77 0.64 3.68 -0.29
N LYS A 78 1.65 2.83 -0.35
CA LYS A 78 2.20 2.35 -1.63
C LYS A 78 2.41 0.85 -1.60
N SER A 79 2.39 0.25 -2.77
CA SER A 79 2.81 -1.14 -2.98
C SER A 79 2.09 -2.16 -2.11
N MET A 80 0.82 -1.92 -1.81
CA MET A 80 -0.02 -2.89 -1.14
C MET A 80 -0.24 -4.08 -2.07
N HIS A 81 0.26 -5.24 -1.69
CA HIS A 81 0.14 -6.45 -2.50
C HIS A 81 0.08 -7.68 -1.63
N THR A 82 -0.88 -8.55 -1.92
CA THR A 82 -0.99 -9.87 -1.30
C THR A 82 -0.81 -10.92 -2.40
N LEU A 83 -0.02 -11.95 -2.12
CA LEU A 83 0.14 -13.05 -3.07
C LEU A 83 -1.21 -13.62 -3.47
N ALA A 84 -1.37 -14.00 -4.74
CA ALA A 84 -2.63 -14.52 -5.26
C ALA A 84 -3.12 -15.71 -4.45
N GLU A 85 -2.23 -16.61 -4.07
CA GLU A 85 -2.53 -17.80 -3.29
C GLU A 85 -2.91 -17.51 -1.83
N ALA A 86 -2.66 -16.28 -1.35
CA ALA A 86 -3.01 -15.86 0.01
C ALA A 86 -4.18 -14.88 0.05
N ARG A 87 -4.76 -14.53 -1.10
CA ARG A 87 -5.91 -13.62 -1.14
C ARG A 87 -7.13 -14.25 -0.46
N GLY A 88 -7.95 -13.40 0.17
CA GLY A 88 -9.10 -13.88 0.94
C GLY A 88 -8.75 -14.35 2.34
N SER A 89 -7.47 -14.29 2.74
CA SER A 89 -7.00 -14.72 4.06
C SER A 89 -7.01 -13.60 5.11
N GLY A 90 -7.31 -12.36 4.70
CA GLY A 90 -7.26 -11.19 5.59
C GLY A 90 -5.90 -10.52 5.65
N ALA A 91 -4.92 -10.96 4.88
CA ALA A 91 -3.56 -10.38 4.91
C ALA A 91 -3.56 -8.91 4.48
N GLY A 92 -4.30 -8.55 3.43
CA GLY A 92 -4.40 -7.17 2.97
C GLY A 92 -5.01 -6.25 4.04
N ARG A 93 -6.07 -6.70 4.71
CA ARG A 93 -6.69 -5.98 5.81
C ARG A 93 -5.72 -5.79 6.97
N GLN A 94 -5.01 -6.84 7.35
CA GLN A 94 -4.04 -6.77 8.45
C GLN A 94 -2.90 -5.81 8.13
N MET A 95 -2.39 -5.83 6.89
CA MET A 95 -1.36 -4.90 6.45
C MET A 95 -1.88 -3.46 6.49
N LEU A 96 -3.10 -3.22 5.97
CA LEU A 96 -3.69 -1.88 6.00
C LEU A 96 -3.84 -1.38 7.43
N GLU A 97 -4.39 -2.19 8.34
CA GLU A 97 -4.54 -1.80 9.75
C GLU A 97 -3.19 -1.47 10.38
N PHE A 98 -2.17 -2.25 10.07
CA PHE A 98 -0.82 -2.00 10.57
C PHE A 98 -0.30 -0.64 10.07
N LEU A 99 -0.43 -0.37 8.78
CA LEU A 99 0.06 0.89 8.20
C LEU A 99 -0.71 2.10 8.74
N LEU A 100 -2.02 1.98 8.93
CA LEU A 100 -2.81 3.05 9.55
C LEU A 100 -2.36 3.31 10.99
N HIS A 101 -2.11 2.25 11.74
CA HIS A 101 -1.61 2.37 13.11
C HIS A 101 -0.23 3.04 13.13
N GLN A 102 0.65 2.64 12.21
CA GLN A 102 1.99 3.22 12.08
C GLN A 102 1.91 4.72 11.77
N ALA A 103 1.04 5.11 10.84
CA ALA A 103 0.86 6.52 10.47
C ALA A 103 0.34 7.34 11.66
N ARG A 104 -0.60 6.79 12.43
CA ARG A 104 -1.11 7.46 13.64
C ARG A 104 -0.02 7.61 14.69
N ALA A 105 0.80 6.60 14.88
CA ALA A 105 1.93 6.66 15.82
C ALA A 105 2.95 7.73 15.43
N GLU A 106 3.10 7.99 14.14
CA GLU A 106 3.96 9.04 13.60
C GLU A 106 3.29 10.41 13.56
N GLN A 107 2.05 10.51 14.07
CA GLN A 107 1.27 11.74 14.11
C GLN A 107 0.99 12.32 12.71
N ALA A 108 0.81 11.45 11.72
CA ALA A 108 0.44 11.86 10.38
C ALA A 108 -0.95 12.53 10.40
N THR A 109 -1.14 13.54 9.56
CA THR A 109 -2.40 14.27 9.49
C THR A 109 -3.38 13.64 8.52
N THR A 110 -2.88 13.09 7.44
CA THR A 110 -3.70 12.51 6.37
C THR A 110 -2.94 11.36 5.73
N ILE A 111 -3.69 10.34 5.33
CA ILE A 111 -3.14 9.24 4.54
C ILE A 111 -3.78 9.29 3.16
N TYR A 112 -2.96 9.25 2.14
CA TYR A 112 -3.37 9.25 0.74
C TYR A 112 -3.03 7.92 0.09
N LEU A 113 -3.73 7.60 -0.98
CA LEU A 113 -3.36 6.50 -1.86
C LEU A 113 -3.80 6.79 -3.29
N GLU A 114 -3.13 6.14 -4.23
CA GLU A 114 -3.55 6.08 -5.62
C GLU A 114 -3.82 4.61 -5.93
N THR A 115 -4.97 4.34 -6.53
CA THR A 115 -5.38 2.99 -6.92
C THR A 115 -5.95 3.03 -8.34
N GLY A 116 -6.37 1.88 -8.86
CA GLY A 116 -6.95 1.81 -10.20
C GLY A 116 -8.44 2.10 -10.21
N SER A 117 -8.92 2.61 -11.33
CA SER A 117 -10.34 2.93 -11.53
C SER A 117 -11.14 1.77 -12.13
N THR A 118 -10.46 0.74 -12.65
CA THR A 118 -11.11 -0.38 -13.32
C THR A 118 -11.69 -1.39 -12.31
N PRO A 119 -12.56 -2.31 -12.78
CA PRO A 119 -13.11 -3.36 -11.91
C PRO A 119 -12.06 -4.23 -11.23
N ASP A 120 -10.87 -4.38 -11.81
CA ASP A 120 -9.77 -5.16 -11.22
C ASP A 120 -9.39 -4.63 -9.83
N PHE A 121 -9.63 -3.35 -9.56
CA PHE A 121 -9.26 -2.69 -8.31
C PHE A 121 -10.45 -2.51 -7.35
N LEU A 122 -11.63 -3.05 -7.70
CA LEU A 122 -12.83 -2.82 -6.89
C LEU A 122 -12.71 -3.35 -5.46
N ALA A 123 -12.14 -4.54 -5.30
CA ALA A 123 -11.97 -5.14 -3.98
C ALA A 123 -11.06 -4.28 -3.10
N ALA A 124 -9.97 -3.75 -3.68
CA ALA A 124 -9.06 -2.85 -2.96
C ALA A 124 -9.77 -1.56 -2.56
N ARG A 125 -10.52 -0.94 -3.50
CA ARG A 125 -11.26 0.29 -3.20
C ARG A 125 -12.27 0.08 -2.08
N ARG A 126 -13.01 -1.04 -2.10
CA ARG A 126 -13.97 -1.37 -1.03
C ARG A 126 -13.30 -1.55 0.31
N LEU A 127 -12.11 -2.16 0.33
CA LEU A 127 -11.35 -2.29 1.56
C LEU A 127 -10.99 -0.91 2.11
N TYR A 128 -10.45 -0.02 1.28
CA TYR A 128 -10.11 1.33 1.71
C TYR A 128 -11.33 2.10 2.20
N GLU A 129 -12.43 2.06 1.46
CA GLU A 129 -13.68 2.72 1.86
C GLU A 129 -14.19 2.21 3.21
N SER A 130 -14.03 0.92 3.49
CA SER A 130 -14.45 0.34 4.77
C SER A 130 -13.67 0.90 5.97
N TYR A 131 -12.50 1.50 5.73
CA TYR A 131 -11.71 2.16 6.77
C TYR A 131 -11.88 3.68 6.78
N GLY A 132 -12.78 4.21 5.97
CA GLY A 132 -13.11 5.62 5.95
C GLY A 132 -12.42 6.45 4.87
N PHE A 133 -11.66 5.81 3.97
CA PHE A 133 -11.09 6.53 2.83
C PHE A 133 -12.20 7.02 1.92
N VAL A 134 -12.03 8.24 1.41
CA VAL A 134 -12.95 8.85 0.45
C VAL A 134 -12.16 9.31 -0.77
N GLU A 135 -12.84 9.35 -1.90
CA GLU A 135 -12.22 9.83 -3.14
C GLU A 135 -11.80 11.29 -3.01
N CYS A 136 -10.66 11.64 -3.57
CA CYS A 136 -10.12 12.99 -3.53
C CYS A 136 -9.43 13.33 -4.85
N PRO A 137 -9.11 14.63 -5.08
CA PRO A 137 -8.28 15.02 -6.22
C PRO A 137 -6.86 14.45 -6.13
N PRO A 138 -6.12 14.43 -7.24
CA PRO A 138 -4.71 14.04 -7.21
C PRO A 138 -3.92 14.85 -6.17
N PHE A 139 -2.97 14.19 -5.54
CA PHE A 139 -2.11 14.81 -4.53
C PHE A 139 -0.66 14.74 -5.00
N GLU A 140 0.17 15.54 -4.41
CA GLU A 140 1.64 15.57 -4.48
C GLU A 140 2.29 14.94 -5.74
N GLY A 141 2.28 15.69 -6.84
CA GLY A 141 2.95 15.29 -8.08
C GLY A 141 2.12 14.42 -9.02
N TYR A 142 0.98 13.91 -8.56
CA TYR A 142 0.07 13.16 -9.42
C TYR A 142 -0.80 14.09 -10.26
N ALA A 143 -1.14 13.65 -11.46
CA ALA A 143 -2.09 14.34 -12.32
C ALA A 143 -3.34 13.48 -12.51
N GLU A 144 -4.44 14.10 -12.90
CA GLU A 144 -5.66 13.38 -13.27
C GLU A 144 -5.37 12.36 -14.36
N ASP A 145 -5.91 11.15 -14.21
CA ASP A 145 -5.68 10.04 -15.12
C ASP A 145 -6.92 9.14 -15.08
N PRO A 146 -7.54 8.80 -16.23
CA PRO A 146 -8.75 7.97 -16.24
C PRO A 146 -8.52 6.55 -15.69
N TRP A 147 -7.26 6.09 -15.61
CA TRP A 147 -6.93 4.78 -15.07
C TRP A 147 -6.65 4.80 -13.56
N SER A 148 -6.59 6.00 -12.98
CA SER A 148 -6.25 6.19 -11.57
C SER A 148 -7.41 6.80 -10.79
N LEU A 149 -7.51 6.40 -9.52
CA LEU A 149 -8.43 6.97 -8.57
C LEU A 149 -7.65 7.28 -7.31
N PHE A 150 -7.88 8.48 -6.77
CA PHE A 150 -7.13 8.95 -5.59
C PHE A 150 -8.06 8.97 -4.38
N MET A 151 -7.53 8.58 -3.23
CA MET A 151 -8.32 8.52 -1.99
C MET A 151 -7.52 9.10 -0.84
N ARG A 152 -8.24 9.57 0.18
CA ARG A 152 -7.63 10.11 1.39
C ARG A 152 -8.41 9.69 2.63
N LEU A 153 -7.69 9.61 3.73
CA LEU A 153 -8.25 9.43 5.06
C LEU A 153 -7.64 10.48 5.97
N ASP A 154 -8.46 11.38 6.50
CA ASP A 154 -7.99 12.36 7.47
C ASP A 154 -7.89 11.69 8.84
N LEU A 155 -6.77 11.90 9.52
CA LEU A 155 -6.53 11.35 10.84
C LEU A 155 -6.81 12.42 11.88
N PRO A 156 -7.58 12.10 12.94
CA PRO A 156 -7.82 13.07 14.00
C PRO A 156 -6.52 13.40 14.72
N ALA A 157 -6.41 14.65 15.17
CA ALA A 157 -5.27 15.04 16.00
C ALA A 157 -5.25 14.18 17.26
N ALA A 158 -4.05 13.84 17.72
CA ALA A 158 -3.89 13.10 18.97
C ALA A 158 -4.44 13.97 20.12
N ALA A 159 -5.30 13.36 20.94
CA ALA A 159 -5.87 14.03 22.10
C ALA A 159 -4.82 14.18 23.21
#